data_d333c10fa868312714c86973a5800132
#
_entry.id   d333c10fa868312714c86973a5800132
#
_cell.length_a   1.000
_cell.length_b   1.000
_cell.length_c   1.000
_cell.angle_alpha   90.00
_cell.angle_beta   90.00
_cell.angle_gamma   90.00
#
_symmetry.space_group_name_H-M   'P 1'
#
loop_
_entity.id
_entity.type
_entity.pdbx_description
1 polymer ?
#
loop_
_entity_poly.entity_id
_entity_poly.type
_entity_poly.pdbx_seq_one_letter_code
_entity_poly.pdbx_strand_id
1 'polypeptide(L)'
;MSIRLATYYHAKDVPELPGSNIFHSTELFHVLEQTKGYCPRLLVAYEGETPVGKLLCILRRSARLSCFMEKGYAYGVGEYFSSSYRREEIFRELLSYFTLQFAERAFVLEFRNLEEPLFGYRYFRRNGYFPVRWLRVRNSLHHDSLDKWMSASRKKQISHGLKNGAVIEVARTR
;
A
#
# COMPACT_ATOMS: atom_id res chain seq x y z
N MET A 1 -18.25 -20.90 0.22
CA MET A 1 -18.20 -20.18 -1.09
C MET A 1 -16.75 -20.01 -1.47
N SER A 2 -16.41 -20.22 -2.75
CA SER A 2 -15.04 -20.06 -3.24
C SER A 2 -14.76 -18.57 -3.55
N ILE A 3 -13.57 -18.12 -3.21
CA ILE A 3 -13.10 -16.77 -3.55
C ILE A 3 -12.49 -16.84 -4.95
N ARG A 4 -12.98 -15.99 -5.86
CA ARG A 4 -12.40 -15.78 -7.20
C ARG A 4 -11.51 -14.53 -7.15
N LEU A 5 -10.32 -14.60 -7.72
CA LEU A 5 -9.43 -13.46 -7.84
C LEU A 5 -9.44 -12.92 -9.27
N ALA A 6 -9.47 -11.60 -9.39
CA ALA A 6 -9.28 -10.88 -10.64
C ALA A 6 -8.07 -9.94 -10.51
N THR A 7 -7.32 -9.79 -11.59
CA THR A 7 -6.17 -8.87 -11.66
C THR A 7 -6.43 -7.82 -12.72
N TYR A 8 -6.33 -6.56 -12.32
CA TYR A 8 -6.41 -5.42 -13.22
C TYR A 8 -5.02 -4.85 -13.46
N TYR A 9 -4.68 -4.66 -14.73
CA TYR A 9 -3.39 -4.15 -15.19
C TYR A 9 -3.44 -2.67 -15.54
N HIS A 10 -4.64 -2.14 -15.78
CA HIS A 10 -4.88 -0.74 -16.11
C HIS A 10 -6.01 -0.18 -15.26
N ALA A 11 -5.83 1.04 -14.75
CA ALA A 11 -6.81 1.68 -13.88
C ALA A 11 -8.18 1.88 -14.56
N LYS A 12 -8.18 2.12 -15.87
CA LYS A 12 -9.41 2.28 -16.68
C LYS A 12 -10.30 1.03 -16.76
N ASP A 13 -9.73 -0.16 -16.53
CA ASP A 13 -10.43 -1.44 -16.62
C ASP A 13 -11.02 -1.86 -15.26
N VAL A 14 -10.72 -1.10 -14.19
CA VAL A 14 -11.21 -1.37 -12.84
C VAL A 14 -12.67 -0.95 -12.74
N PRO A 15 -13.60 -1.84 -12.34
CA PRO A 15 -14.97 -1.47 -12.07
C PRO A 15 -15.06 -0.54 -10.87
N GLU A 16 -16.22 0.06 -10.66
CA GLU A 16 -16.49 0.80 -9.42
C GLU A 16 -16.41 -0.16 -8.22
N LEU A 17 -15.50 0.11 -7.32
CA LEU A 17 -15.25 -0.72 -6.13
C LEU A 17 -15.51 0.09 -4.86
N PRO A 18 -16.13 -0.53 -3.86
CA PRO A 18 -16.30 0.12 -2.55
C PRO A 18 -14.95 0.37 -1.86
N GLY A 19 -15.00 1.17 -0.80
CA GLY A 19 -13.88 1.46 0.09
C GLY A 19 -13.30 2.85 -0.10
N SER A 20 -12.53 3.28 0.90
CA SER A 20 -11.97 4.63 0.99
C SER A 20 -10.45 4.62 1.28
N ASN A 21 -9.83 3.45 1.33
CA ASN A 21 -8.40 3.36 1.59
C ASN A 21 -7.60 3.81 0.38
N ILE A 22 -6.97 4.98 0.50
CA ILE A 22 -6.17 5.60 -0.57
C ILE A 22 -5.07 4.67 -1.10
N PHE A 23 -4.47 3.82 -0.24
CA PHE A 23 -3.41 2.90 -0.65
C PHE A 23 -3.89 1.77 -1.56
N HIS A 24 -5.20 1.57 -1.67
CA HIS A 24 -5.82 0.56 -2.54
C HIS A 24 -6.85 1.18 -3.48
N SER A 25 -6.81 2.50 -3.66
CA SER A 25 -7.72 3.23 -4.52
C SER A 25 -7.36 3.13 -6.01
N THR A 26 -8.35 3.32 -6.86
CA THR A 26 -8.17 3.39 -8.32
C THR A 26 -7.38 4.64 -8.72
N GLU A 27 -7.52 5.73 -7.96
CA GLU A 27 -6.79 6.98 -8.17
C GLU A 27 -5.29 6.78 -7.97
N LEU A 28 -4.88 6.14 -6.86
CA LEU A 28 -3.47 5.82 -6.64
C LEU A 28 -2.96 4.84 -7.68
N PHE A 29 -3.77 3.87 -8.09
CA PHE A 29 -3.42 2.96 -9.17
C PHE A 29 -3.12 3.72 -10.46
N HIS A 30 -3.98 4.66 -10.84
CA HIS A 30 -3.80 5.50 -12.03
C HIS A 30 -2.52 6.35 -11.95
N VAL A 31 -2.26 7.00 -10.82
CA VAL A 31 -1.03 7.77 -10.60
C VAL A 31 0.22 6.90 -10.76
N LEU A 32 0.21 5.71 -10.16
CA LEU A 32 1.34 4.78 -10.24
C LEU A 32 1.53 4.21 -11.66
N GLU A 33 0.46 3.96 -12.40
CA GLU A 33 0.50 3.51 -13.79
C GLU A 33 1.20 4.53 -14.70
N GLN A 34 0.99 5.83 -14.45
CA GLN A 34 1.63 6.90 -15.19
C GLN A 34 3.06 7.22 -14.71
N THR A 35 3.47 6.66 -13.57
CA THR A 35 4.78 6.95 -12.99
C THR A 35 5.85 6.02 -13.56
N LYS A 36 6.89 6.60 -14.16
CA LYS A 36 7.98 5.84 -14.76
C LYS A 36 8.64 4.88 -13.75
N GLY A 37 8.78 3.62 -14.15
CA GLY A 37 9.43 2.59 -13.33
C GLY A 37 8.48 1.90 -12.34
N TYR A 38 7.19 2.23 -12.35
CA TYR A 38 6.17 1.54 -11.57
C TYR A 38 5.30 0.70 -12.49
N CYS A 39 4.99 -0.51 -12.06
CA CYS A 39 4.04 -1.42 -12.72
C CYS A 39 3.03 -1.88 -11.67
N PRO A 40 2.00 -1.09 -11.39
CA PRO A 40 0.99 -1.44 -10.41
C PRO A 40 0.05 -2.53 -10.96
N ARG A 41 -0.56 -3.31 -10.06
CA ARG A 41 -1.63 -4.26 -10.34
C ARG A 41 -2.62 -4.23 -9.21
N LEU A 42 -3.90 -4.12 -9.51
CA LEU A 42 -4.95 -4.21 -8.50
C LEU A 42 -5.52 -5.63 -8.51
N LEU A 43 -5.36 -6.31 -7.38
CA LEU A 43 -5.99 -7.61 -7.13
C LEU A 43 -7.32 -7.36 -6.46
N VAL A 44 -8.38 -8.01 -6.96
CA VAL A 44 -9.71 -7.93 -6.36
C VAL A 44 -10.22 -9.34 -6.10
N ALA A 45 -10.68 -9.56 -4.88
CA ALA A 45 -11.31 -10.80 -4.46
C ALA A 45 -12.83 -10.68 -4.57
N TYR A 46 -13.47 -11.69 -5.16
CA TYR A 46 -14.91 -11.76 -5.37
C TYR A 46 -15.50 -13.00 -4.71
N GLU A 47 -16.70 -12.86 -4.16
CA GLU A 47 -17.62 -13.94 -3.83
C GLU A 47 -18.80 -13.90 -4.81
N GLY A 48 -18.85 -14.84 -5.74
CA GLY A 48 -19.71 -14.69 -6.92
C GLY A 48 -19.32 -13.45 -7.71
N GLU A 49 -20.25 -12.51 -7.87
CA GLU A 49 -20.01 -11.23 -8.54
C GLU A 49 -19.76 -10.07 -7.57
N THR A 50 -19.84 -10.31 -6.25
CA THR A 50 -19.66 -9.25 -5.24
C THR A 50 -18.19 -9.11 -4.88
N PRO A 51 -17.59 -7.91 -4.98
CA PRO A 51 -16.24 -7.67 -4.51
C PRO A 51 -16.21 -7.71 -2.98
N VAL A 52 -15.26 -8.46 -2.40
CA VAL A 52 -15.12 -8.65 -0.96
C VAL A 52 -13.80 -8.13 -0.40
N GLY A 53 -12.87 -7.82 -1.26
CA GLY A 53 -11.59 -7.21 -0.86
C GLY A 53 -10.73 -6.85 -2.05
N LYS A 54 -9.79 -5.92 -1.85
CA LYS A 54 -8.83 -5.49 -2.86
C LYS A 54 -7.44 -5.25 -2.26
N LEU A 55 -6.41 -5.41 -3.09
CA LEU A 55 -5.00 -5.19 -2.74
C LEU A 55 -4.27 -4.57 -3.93
N LEU A 56 -3.79 -3.34 -3.78
CA LEU A 56 -2.92 -2.71 -4.78
C LEU A 56 -1.49 -3.17 -4.56
N CYS A 57 -0.97 -3.87 -5.55
CA CYS A 57 0.38 -4.40 -5.59
C CYS A 57 1.23 -3.57 -6.55
N ILE A 58 2.47 -3.31 -6.20
CA ILE A 58 3.34 -2.43 -6.96
C ILE A 58 4.64 -3.17 -7.25
N LEU A 59 4.98 -3.32 -8.54
CA LEU A 59 6.28 -3.75 -8.96
C LEU A 59 7.08 -2.53 -9.38
N ARG A 60 8.20 -2.31 -8.73
CA ARG A 60 9.09 -1.18 -9.01
C ARG A 60 10.36 -1.66 -9.67
N ARG A 61 10.69 -1.09 -10.83
CA ARG A 61 11.94 -1.28 -11.55
C ARG A 61 12.97 -0.27 -11.09
N SER A 62 14.17 -0.72 -10.77
CA SER A 62 15.30 0.19 -10.56
C SER A 62 15.85 0.65 -11.90
N ALA A 63 15.87 1.96 -12.13
CA ALA A 63 16.30 2.53 -13.43
C ALA A 63 17.78 2.34 -13.75
N ARG A 64 18.61 1.90 -12.80
CA ARG A 64 20.07 1.84 -12.92
C ARG A 64 20.69 0.46 -13.00
N LEU A 65 20.02 -0.57 -12.56
CA LEU A 65 20.53 -1.93 -12.65
C LEU A 65 19.46 -2.80 -13.31
N SER A 66 19.88 -3.51 -14.32
CA SER A 66 19.16 -4.49 -15.13
C SER A 66 17.85 -5.04 -14.55
N CYS A 67 17.02 -5.59 -15.42
CA CYS A 67 15.76 -6.29 -15.17
C CYS A 67 15.77 -7.34 -14.02
N PHE A 68 16.91 -7.62 -13.40
CA PHE A 68 17.07 -8.59 -12.31
C PHE A 68 16.81 -8.03 -10.89
N MET A 69 16.49 -6.75 -10.72
CA MET A 69 16.29 -6.15 -9.40
C MET A 69 14.94 -5.41 -9.31
N GLU A 70 13.87 -6.08 -9.72
CA GLU A 70 12.53 -5.57 -9.47
C GLU A 70 12.15 -5.84 -8.01
N LYS A 71 11.49 -4.87 -7.37
CA LYS A 71 10.96 -4.99 -6.01
C LYS A 71 9.44 -4.97 -6.07
N GLY A 72 8.82 -6.00 -5.52
CA GLY A 72 7.37 -6.03 -5.35
C GLY A 72 6.97 -5.57 -3.95
N TYR A 73 5.95 -4.72 -3.82
CA TYR A 73 5.46 -4.33 -2.52
C TYR A 73 3.98 -3.94 -2.52
N ALA A 74 3.38 -3.97 -1.33
CA ALA A 74 2.05 -3.46 -1.07
C ALA A 74 2.05 -2.62 0.21
N TYR A 75 1.21 -1.60 0.26
CA TYR A 75 0.95 -0.82 1.48
C TYR A 75 -0.22 -1.44 2.24
N GLY A 76 -0.02 -1.71 3.53
CA GLY A 76 -1.04 -2.39 4.33
C GLY A 76 -1.26 -3.84 3.91
N VAL A 77 -2.36 -4.40 4.32
CA VAL A 77 -2.77 -5.80 4.08
C VAL A 77 -4.00 -5.91 3.17
N GLY A 78 -4.37 -4.85 2.50
CA GLY A 78 -5.56 -4.78 1.65
C GLY A 78 -6.72 -4.03 2.30
N GLU A 79 -7.79 -3.88 1.55
CA GLU A 79 -9.07 -3.32 2.00
C GLU A 79 -10.16 -4.36 1.82
N TYR A 80 -11.03 -4.55 2.81
CA TYR A 80 -12.03 -5.62 2.87
C TYR A 80 -13.42 -5.04 3.04
N PHE A 81 -14.37 -5.59 2.27
CA PHE A 81 -15.77 -5.13 2.24
C PHE A 81 -16.72 -6.09 2.96
N SER A 82 -16.24 -7.28 3.31
CA SER A 82 -17.00 -8.28 4.04
C SER A 82 -16.81 -8.18 5.55
N SER A 83 -17.68 -8.85 6.31
CA SER A 83 -17.62 -8.93 7.76
C SER A 83 -16.27 -9.44 8.27
N SER A 84 -15.85 -8.96 9.43
CA SER A 84 -14.50 -9.10 9.98
C SER A 84 -13.95 -10.53 10.07
N TYR A 85 -14.78 -11.55 10.26
CA TYR A 85 -14.31 -12.94 10.45
C TYR A 85 -13.76 -13.61 9.17
N ARG A 86 -14.03 -13.06 7.97
CA ARG A 86 -13.51 -13.60 6.71
C ARG A 86 -12.34 -12.82 6.13
N ARG A 87 -11.95 -11.71 6.75
CA ARG A 87 -10.86 -10.84 6.26
C ARG A 87 -9.55 -11.61 6.10
N GLU A 88 -9.20 -12.45 7.08
CA GLU A 88 -7.96 -13.24 7.00
C GLU A 88 -7.99 -14.31 5.91
N GLU A 89 -9.16 -14.89 5.59
CA GLU A 89 -9.28 -15.85 4.49
C GLU A 89 -9.10 -15.16 3.13
N ILE A 90 -9.75 -14.01 2.95
CA ILE A 90 -9.59 -13.19 1.75
C ILE A 90 -8.14 -12.76 1.60
N PHE A 91 -7.51 -12.32 2.70
CA PHE A 91 -6.10 -11.95 2.71
C PHE A 91 -5.20 -13.12 2.32
N ARG A 92 -5.47 -14.32 2.82
CA ARG A 92 -4.71 -15.52 2.44
C ARG A 92 -4.67 -15.71 0.93
N GLU A 93 -5.81 -15.60 0.26
CA GLU A 93 -5.90 -15.77 -1.20
C GLU A 93 -5.15 -14.65 -1.93
N LEU A 94 -5.38 -13.40 -1.53
CA LEU A 94 -4.69 -12.23 -2.11
C LEU A 94 -3.17 -12.32 -1.92
N LEU A 95 -2.69 -12.69 -0.73
CA LEU A 95 -1.27 -12.84 -0.41
C LEU A 95 -0.62 -13.96 -1.24
N SER A 96 -1.26 -15.12 -1.28
CA SER A 96 -0.73 -16.27 -2.02
C SER A 96 -0.64 -15.96 -3.51
N TYR A 97 -1.68 -15.33 -4.06
CA TYR A 97 -1.69 -14.93 -5.46
C TYR A 97 -0.64 -13.85 -5.77
N PHE A 98 -0.53 -12.81 -4.92
CA PHE A 98 0.52 -11.80 -5.05
C PHE A 98 1.91 -12.44 -5.03
N THR A 99 2.16 -13.31 -4.07
CA THR A 99 3.46 -13.97 -3.92
C THR A 99 3.79 -14.78 -5.17
N LEU A 100 2.89 -15.60 -5.67
CA LEU A 100 3.12 -16.42 -6.87
C LEU A 100 3.36 -15.57 -8.12
N GLN A 101 2.53 -14.54 -8.32
CA GLN A 101 2.62 -13.69 -9.53
C GLN A 101 3.86 -12.79 -9.56
N PHE A 102 4.40 -12.43 -8.41
CA PHE A 102 5.52 -11.49 -8.33
C PHE A 102 6.87 -12.17 -8.01
N ALA A 103 6.86 -13.39 -7.44
CA ALA A 103 8.09 -14.10 -7.09
C ALA A 103 8.99 -14.41 -8.29
N GLU A 104 8.42 -14.59 -9.47
CA GLU A 104 9.20 -14.84 -10.71
C GLU A 104 9.94 -13.59 -11.22
N ARG A 105 9.51 -12.40 -10.77
CA ARG A 105 10.02 -11.12 -11.29
C ARG A 105 10.72 -10.28 -10.24
N ALA A 106 10.28 -10.37 -8.98
CA ALA A 106 10.77 -9.52 -7.91
C ALA A 106 11.84 -10.23 -7.08
N PHE A 107 12.97 -9.59 -6.90
CA PHE A 107 14.03 -10.05 -5.99
C PHE A 107 13.57 -10.00 -4.51
N VAL A 108 12.72 -9.03 -4.17
CA VAL A 108 12.16 -8.85 -2.82
C VAL A 108 10.68 -8.54 -2.93
N LEU A 109 9.88 -9.21 -2.10
CA LEU A 109 8.48 -8.88 -1.86
C LEU A 109 8.32 -8.29 -0.46
N GLU A 110 7.67 -7.14 -0.35
CA GLU A 110 7.54 -6.39 0.91
C GLU A 110 6.08 -5.99 1.16
N PHE A 111 5.61 -6.28 2.37
CA PHE A 111 4.36 -5.71 2.87
C PHE A 111 4.65 -4.66 3.93
N ARG A 112 4.18 -3.45 3.71
CA ARG A 112 4.30 -2.33 4.66
C ARG A 112 3.06 -2.24 5.51
N ASN A 113 2.91 -3.22 6.41
CA ASN A 113 1.80 -3.24 7.34
C ASN A 113 2.01 -2.22 8.46
N LEU A 114 1.21 -1.16 8.46
CA LEU A 114 1.31 -0.05 9.41
C LEU A 114 0.28 -0.13 10.54
N GLU A 115 -0.68 -1.05 10.47
CA GLU A 115 -1.84 -1.06 11.38
C GLU A 115 -1.81 -2.24 12.37
N GLU A 116 -2.06 -3.45 11.91
CA GLU A 116 -2.23 -4.63 12.75
C GLU A 116 -1.09 -5.64 12.54
N PRO A 117 -0.03 -5.60 13.35
CA PRO A 117 1.15 -6.44 13.11
C PRO A 117 0.88 -7.95 13.19
N LEU A 118 -0.19 -8.36 13.85
CA LEU A 118 -0.57 -9.78 13.98
C LEU A 118 -1.55 -10.25 12.90
N PHE A 119 -2.20 -9.34 12.17
CA PHE A 119 -3.13 -9.70 11.11
C PHE A 119 -2.43 -10.50 10.02
N GLY A 120 -2.97 -11.66 9.69
CA GLY A 120 -2.45 -12.52 8.64
C GLY A 120 -1.06 -13.13 8.93
N TYR A 121 -0.52 -13.00 10.16
CA TYR A 121 0.84 -13.42 10.50
C TYR A 121 1.13 -14.87 10.07
N ARG A 122 0.21 -15.83 10.33
CA ARG A 122 0.37 -17.22 9.94
C ARG A 122 0.48 -17.42 8.43
N TYR A 123 -0.24 -16.61 7.65
CA TYR A 123 -0.23 -16.68 6.20
C TYR A 123 1.05 -16.05 5.62
N PHE A 124 1.54 -14.96 6.19
CA PHE A 124 2.85 -14.43 5.87
C PHE A 124 3.94 -15.49 6.08
N ARG A 125 3.95 -16.16 7.23
CA ARG A 125 4.94 -17.20 7.53
C ARG A 125 4.86 -18.38 6.57
N ARG A 126 3.66 -18.82 6.21
CA ARG A 126 3.45 -19.92 5.23
C ARG A 126 3.94 -19.57 3.83
N ASN A 127 3.88 -18.30 3.44
CA ASN A 127 4.36 -17.81 2.14
C ASN A 127 5.84 -17.36 2.18
N GLY A 128 6.59 -17.70 3.23
CA GLY A 128 8.02 -17.43 3.32
C GLY A 128 8.40 -16.02 3.76
N TYR A 129 7.44 -15.20 4.17
CA TYR A 129 7.73 -13.86 4.69
C TYR A 129 8.25 -13.92 6.12
N PHE A 130 9.11 -12.97 6.46
CA PHE A 130 9.59 -12.75 7.82
C PHE A 130 9.39 -11.28 8.22
N PRO A 131 9.07 -11.01 9.51
CA PRO A 131 8.85 -9.66 9.98
C PRO A 131 10.18 -8.91 10.11
N VAL A 132 10.19 -7.67 9.63
CA VAL A 132 11.28 -6.71 9.86
C VAL A 132 10.77 -5.65 10.83
N ARG A 133 11.52 -5.38 11.89
CA ARG A 133 11.15 -4.35 12.86
C ARG A 133 11.35 -2.97 12.25
N TRP A 134 10.28 -2.17 12.31
CA TRP A 134 10.32 -0.74 11.97
C TRP A 134 10.17 0.09 13.22
N LEU A 135 11.00 1.11 13.34
CA LEU A 135 10.82 2.11 14.39
C LEU A 135 9.61 2.97 14.05
N ARG A 136 8.59 2.93 14.93
CA ARG A 136 7.46 3.85 14.85
C ARG A 136 7.69 4.97 15.86
N VAL A 137 7.80 6.19 15.37
CA VAL A 137 7.81 7.39 16.21
C VAL A 137 6.39 7.91 16.32
N ARG A 138 5.90 8.06 17.54
CA ARG A 138 4.62 8.72 17.83
C ARG A 138 4.88 9.99 18.60
N ASN A 139 4.43 11.12 18.07
CA ASN A 139 4.46 12.40 18.76
C ASN A 139 3.07 12.69 19.33
N SER A 140 3.00 13.02 20.62
CA SER A 140 1.77 13.54 21.21
C SER A 140 1.63 15.01 20.84
N LEU A 141 0.46 15.41 20.38
CA LEU A 141 0.15 16.80 20.02
C LEU A 141 -0.70 17.49 21.11
N HIS A 142 -0.90 16.84 22.27
CA HIS A 142 -1.90 17.27 23.25
C HIS A 142 -1.43 18.35 24.24
N HIS A 143 -0.13 18.57 24.40
CA HIS A 143 0.36 19.40 25.51
C HIS A 143 1.24 20.56 25.12
N ASP A 144 1.81 20.60 23.92
CA ASP A 144 2.73 21.66 23.52
C ASP A 144 2.64 22.00 22.03
N SER A 145 3.00 23.23 21.68
CA SER A 145 3.11 23.63 20.28
C SER A 145 4.19 22.79 19.57
N LEU A 146 3.93 22.43 18.32
CA LEU A 146 4.89 21.69 17.49
C LEU A 146 6.29 22.31 17.46
N ASP A 147 6.36 23.62 17.60
CA ASP A 147 7.64 24.36 17.62
C ASP A 147 8.57 23.94 18.74
N LYS A 148 8.06 23.55 19.90
CA LYS A 148 8.91 23.10 21.00
C LYS A 148 9.64 21.79 20.71
N TRP A 149 9.02 20.92 19.89
CA TRP A 149 9.52 19.57 19.60
C TRP A 149 10.33 19.48 18.30
N MET A 150 10.27 20.50 17.46
CA MET A 150 11.04 20.51 16.22
C MET A 150 12.52 20.84 16.50
N SER A 151 13.41 20.03 15.90
CA SER A 151 14.84 20.35 15.90
C SER A 151 15.12 21.68 15.18
N ALA A 152 16.19 22.37 15.57
CA ALA A 152 16.60 23.61 14.92
C ALA A 152 16.81 23.47 13.41
N SER A 153 17.34 22.32 12.97
CA SER A 153 17.51 21.99 11.55
C SER A 153 16.16 21.93 10.82
N ARG A 154 15.14 21.29 11.42
CA ARG A 154 13.80 21.19 10.81
C ARG A 154 13.13 22.55 10.71
N LYS A 155 13.22 23.38 11.77
CA LYS A 155 12.71 24.77 11.73
C LYS A 155 13.34 25.59 10.61
N LYS A 156 14.67 25.45 10.43
CA LYS A 156 15.40 26.12 9.34
C LYS A 156 14.92 25.65 7.96
N GLN A 157 14.70 24.34 7.78
CA GLN A 157 14.18 23.79 6.52
C GLN A 157 12.78 24.33 6.19
N ILE A 158 11.88 24.37 7.17
CA ILE A 158 10.51 24.90 7.00
C ILE A 158 10.58 26.38 6.65
N SER A 159 11.34 27.17 7.42
CA SER A 159 11.53 28.61 7.15
C SER A 159 12.09 28.87 5.74
N HIS A 160 13.04 28.05 5.29
CA HIS A 160 13.59 28.16 3.94
C HIS A 160 12.55 27.81 2.86
N GLY A 161 11.77 26.75 3.06
CA GLY A 161 10.69 26.39 2.15
C GLY A 161 9.65 27.51 2.01
N LEU A 162 9.19 28.06 3.12
CA LEU A 162 8.21 29.16 3.12
C LEU A 162 8.77 30.43 2.44
N LYS A 163 10.03 30.78 2.69
CA LYS A 163 10.69 31.91 2.02
C LYS A 163 10.83 31.70 0.50
N ASN A 164 10.93 30.45 0.06
CA ASN A 164 11.00 30.09 -1.35
C ASN A 164 9.61 29.90 -2.01
N GLY A 165 8.55 30.34 -1.35
CA GLY A 165 7.20 30.32 -1.90
C GLY A 165 6.45 28.99 -1.74
N ALA A 166 6.91 28.09 -0.86
CA ALA A 166 6.13 26.89 -0.54
C ALA A 166 4.83 27.28 0.18
N VAL A 167 3.69 26.84 -0.38
CA VAL A 167 2.37 27.06 0.20
C VAL A 167 1.82 25.72 0.68
N ILE A 168 1.21 25.70 1.85
CA ILE A 168 0.53 24.54 2.40
C ILE A 168 -0.97 24.80 2.27
N GLU A 169 -1.63 24.02 1.44
CA GLU A 169 -3.09 24.09 1.27
C GLU A 169 -3.73 22.80 1.79
N VAL A 170 -4.85 22.97 2.47
CA VAL A 170 -5.69 21.83 2.85
C VAL A 170 -6.59 21.50 1.66
N ALA A 171 -6.35 20.37 1.02
CA ALA A 171 -7.22 19.89 -0.03
C ALA A 171 -8.62 19.63 0.58
N ARG A 172 -9.61 20.42 0.17
CA ARG A 172 -11.00 20.18 0.49
C ARG A 172 -11.62 19.42 -0.66
N THR A 173 -11.92 18.15 -0.44
CA THR A 173 -12.81 17.41 -1.35
C THR A 173 -14.16 18.10 -1.35
N ARG A 174 -14.65 18.45 -2.53
CA ARG A 174 -16.07 18.80 -2.73
C ARG A 174 -16.87 17.54 -2.82
#